data_3a596bd68da063c7ca43c7e1279d0dfb
#
_entry.id   3a596bd68da063c7ca43c7e1279d0dfb
#
_cell.length_a   1.000
_cell.length_b   1.000
_cell.length_c   1.000
_cell.angle_alpha   90.00
_cell.angle_beta   90.00
_cell.angle_gamma   90.00
#
_symmetry.space_group_name_H-M   'P 1'
#
loop_
_entity.id
_entity.type
_entity.pdbx_description
1 polymer ?
#
loop_
_entity_poly.entity_id
_entity_poly.type
_entity_poly.pdbx_seq_one_letter_code
_entity_poly.pdbx_strand_id
1 'polypeptide(L)'
;YHSVVDNTDSNDAIYCFPHCPIFYTICGRGDPGVKAPVEWFDVVSDSSCANDIGVLAANPPSAIIMYNVPEGTYVGHEGLFRNGGVSGTRVIRDYLYQLTSEKNYTYLGDFVEGTDSISVWILEK
;
A
#
# COMPACT_ATOMS: atom_id res chain seq x y z
N TYR A 1 -5.36 -13.84 -2.72
CA TYR A 1 -3.95 -14.07 -2.39
C TYR A 1 -3.23 -14.91 -3.44
N HIS A 2 -3.92 -15.79 -4.13
CA HIS A 2 -3.33 -16.63 -5.19
C HIS A 2 -2.55 -15.81 -6.23
N SER A 3 -3.14 -14.72 -6.72
CA SER A 3 -2.49 -13.85 -7.70
C SER A 3 -1.14 -13.30 -7.22
N VAL A 4 -0.99 -13.08 -5.93
CA VAL A 4 0.27 -12.61 -5.35
C VAL A 4 1.25 -13.78 -5.20
N VAL A 5 0.81 -14.88 -4.60
CA VAL A 5 1.68 -16.05 -4.34
C VAL A 5 2.21 -16.65 -5.64
N ASP A 6 1.36 -16.74 -6.66
CA ASP A 6 1.74 -17.33 -7.96
C ASP A 6 2.72 -16.45 -8.76
N ASN A 7 2.84 -15.17 -8.41
CA ASN A 7 3.67 -14.20 -9.11
C ASN A 7 4.83 -13.63 -8.27
N THR A 8 5.08 -14.18 -7.07
CA THR A 8 6.18 -13.76 -6.20
C THR A 8 6.90 -14.96 -5.60
N ASP A 9 8.19 -14.81 -5.33
CA ASP A 9 8.98 -15.83 -4.63
C ASP A 9 8.80 -15.74 -3.11
N SER A 10 9.10 -16.81 -2.40
CA SER A 10 8.91 -16.87 -0.93
C SER A 10 9.72 -15.82 -0.15
N ASN A 11 10.82 -15.34 -0.71
CA ASN A 11 11.67 -14.32 -0.10
C ASN A 11 11.37 -12.90 -0.58
N ASP A 12 10.41 -12.74 -1.49
CA ASP A 12 10.00 -11.42 -1.98
C ASP A 12 9.26 -10.64 -0.90
N ALA A 13 9.44 -9.32 -0.89
CA ALA A 13 8.65 -8.43 -0.06
C ALA A 13 7.41 -7.96 -0.83
N ILE A 14 6.31 -7.84 -0.12
CA ILE A 14 5.07 -7.25 -0.63
C ILE A 14 4.69 -6.05 0.23
N TYR A 15 3.90 -5.13 -0.32
CA TYR A 15 3.39 -3.99 0.43
C TYR A 15 1.87 -3.94 0.35
N CYS A 16 1.23 -3.92 1.53
CA CYS A 16 -0.22 -3.89 1.68
C CYS A 16 -0.64 -2.54 2.26
N PHE A 17 -1.37 -1.76 1.49
CA PHE A 17 -1.75 -0.40 1.83
C PHE A 17 -3.26 -0.24 1.96
N PRO A 18 -3.76 0.56 2.88
CA PRO A 18 -3.08 1.19 4.02
C PRO A 18 -3.05 0.30 5.26
N HIS A 19 -3.98 -0.62 5.41
CA HIS A 19 -4.17 -1.43 6.59
C HIS A 19 -4.79 -2.79 6.23
N CYS A 20 -3.97 -3.67 5.71
CA CYS A 20 -4.42 -5.02 5.33
C CYS A 20 -3.38 -6.08 5.73
N PRO A 21 -3.10 -6.21 7.06
CA PRO A 21 -2.01 -7.05 7.56
C PRO A 21 -2.19 -8.53 7.24
N ILE A 22 -3.43 -8.97 7.05
CA ILE A 22 -3.75 -10.36 6.72
C ILE A 22 -2.99 -10.88 5.50
N PHE A 23 -2.72 -10.02 4.52
CA PHE A 23 -2.05 -10.42 3.29
C PHE A 23 -0.59 -10.81 3.49
N TYR A 24 0.11 -10.20 4.46
CA TYR A 24 1.47 -10.65 4.81
C TYR A 24 1.45 -12.09 5.31
N THR A 25 0.48 -12.41 6.16
CA THR A 25 0.31 -13.74 6.73
C THR A 25 -0.13 -14.77 5.70
N ILE A 26 -1.22 -14.51 4.97
CA ILE A 26 -1.76 -15.52 4.04
C ILE A 26 -0.91 -15.71 2.79
N CYS A 27 -0.15 -14.70 2.38
CA CYS A 27 0.80 -14.83 1.29
C CYS A 27 2.14 -15.41 1.74
N GLY A 28 2.41 -15.40 3.05
CA GLY A 28 3.71 -15.83 3.59
C GLY A 28 4.85 -14.96 3.07
N ARG A 29 4.63 -13.65 2.96
CA ARG A 29 5.60 -12.67 2.46
C ARG A 29 5.83 -11.58 3.49
N GLY A 30 7.06 -11.07 3.57
CA GLY A 30 7.40 -9.95 4.44
C GLY A 30 7.10 -8.59 3.79
N ASP A 31 7.16 -7.53 4.60
CA ASP A 31 7.15 -6.16 4.11
C ASP A 31 8.56 -5.72 3.67
N PRO A 32 8.71 -4.61 2.93
CA PRO A 32 10.01 -4.15 2.44
C PRO A 32 10.87 -3.42 3.50
N GLY A 33 10.50 -3.48 4.77
CA GLY A 33 11.21 -2.81 5.88
C GLY A 33 10.63 -1.44 6.23
N VAL A 34 9.37 -1.21 5.92
CA VAL A 34 8.65 0.01 6.32
C VAL A 34 8.40 0.04 7.82
N LYS A 35 8.27 1.23 8.40
CA LYS A 35 8.03 1.39 9.84
C LYS A 35 6.58 1.10 10.24
N ALA A 36 5.65 1.32 9.33
CA ALA A 36 4.23 1.22 9.59
C ALA A 36 3.53 0.33 8.54
N PRO A 37 3.89 -0.98 8.46
CA PRO A 37 3.36 -1.85 7.42
C PRO A 37 1.88 -2.18 7.59
N VAL A 38 1.32 -1.96 8.77
CA VAL A 38 -0.03 -2.37 9.14
C VAL A 38 -0.84 -1.28 9.84
N GLU A 39 -0.29 -0.06 9.94
CA GLU A 39 -0.91 1.00 10.71
C GLU A 39 -1.95 1.77 9.89
N TRP A 40 -3.02 2.16 10.56
CA TRP A 40 -4.03 3.02 9.98
C TRP A 40 -3.59 4.49 10.00
N PHE A 41 -4.04 5.27 9.04
CA PHE A 41 -3.50 6.61 8.80
C PHE A 41 -3.76 7.66 9.91
N ASP A 42 -4.58 7.35 10.91
CA ASP A 42 -4.79 8.24 12.06
C ASP A 42 -3.66 8.18 13.08
N VAL A 43 -2.94 7.06 13.12
CA VAL A 43 -1.93 6.79 14.15
C VAL A 43 -0.50 6.90 13.63
N VAL A 44 -0.32 7.08 12.32
CA VAL A 44 1.02 7.15 11.70
C VAL A 44 1.41 8.60 11.50
N SER A 45 2.60 8.97 11.99
CA SER A 45 3.14 10.32 11.80
C SER A 45 3.54 10.57 10.34
N ASP A 46 3.50 11.83 9.93
CA ASP A 46 3.93 12.22 8.58
C ASP A 46 5.40 11.89 8.34
N SER A 47 6.25 11.99 9.37
CA SER A 47 7.66 11.63 9.27
C SER A 47 7.86 10.13 9.05
N SER A 48 7.05 9.27 9.67
CA SER A 48 7.06 7.83 9.42
C SER A 48 6.59 7.50 8.00
N CYS A 49 5.55 8.17 7.53
CA CYS A 49 5.08 8.03 6.15
C CYS A 49 6.15 8.44 5.13
N ALA A 50 6.84 9.55 5.36
CA ALA A 50 7.94 10.00 4.50
C ALA A 50 9.11 9.01 4.50
N ASN A 51 9.44 8.44 5.66
CA ASN A 51 10.46 7.39 5.77
C ASN A 51 10.05 6.14 4.96
N ASP A 52 8.80 5.74 5.04
CA ASP A 52 8.30 4.56 4.34
C ASP A 52 8.34 4.75 2.81
N ILE A 53 8.05 5.95 2.33
CA ILE A 53 8.22 6.30 0.91
C ILE A 53 9.68 6.11 0.48
N GLY A 54 10.64 6.56 1.30
CA GLY A 54 12.07 6.35 1.04
C GLY A 54 12.44 4.88 0.96
N VAL A 55 11.91 4.05 1.86
CA VAL A 55 12.12 2.59 1.85
C VAL A 55 11.54 1.96 0.59
N LEU A 56 10.31 2.31 0.22
CA LEU A 56 9.66 1.80 -0.98
C LEU A 56 10.40 2.20 -2.27
N ALA A 57 10.97 3.41 -2.28
CA ALA A 57 11.77 3.88 -3.41
C ALA A 57 13.09 3.10 -3.54
N ALA A 58 13.75 2.80 -2.43
CA ALA A 58 15.01 2.06 -2.40
C ALA A 58 14.80 0.56 -2.65
N ASN A 59 13.69 0.00 -2.17
CA ASN A 59 13.36 -1.42 -2.28
C ASN A 59 11.93 -1.59 -2.79
N PRO A 60 11.68 -1.40 -4.08
CA PRO A 60 10.35 -1.57 -4.64
C PRO A 60 9.81 -2.99 -4.36
N PRO A 61 8.63 -3.12 -3.73
CA PRO A 61 8.08 -4.43 -3.41
C PRO A 61 7.72 -5.22 -4.66
N SER A 62 7.82 -6.54 -4.58
CA SER A 62 7.47 -7.44 -5.70
C SER A 62 5.97 -7.46 -5.99
N ALA A 63 5.15 -7.16 -4.99
CA ALA A 63 3.71 -6.95 -5.18
C ALA A 63 3.21 -5.79 -4.32
N ILE A 64 2.26 -5.05 -4.85
CA ILE A 64 1.52 -4.01 -4.13
C ILE A 64 0.05 -4.43 -4.09
N ILE A 65 -0.49 -4.52 -2.88
CA ILE A 65 -1.90 -4.77 -2.62
C ILE A 65 -2.46 -3.49 -2.03
N MET A 66 -3.35 -2.84 -2.76
CA MET A 66 -3.92 -1.57 -2.37
C MET A 66 -5.41 -1.70 -2.11
N TYR A 67 -5.81 -1.54 -0.86
CA TYR A 67 -7.21 -1.35 -0.53
C TYR A 67 -7.65 0.04 -1.00
N ASN A 68 -8.70 0.09 -1.80
CA ASN A 68 -9.19 1.33 -2.40
C ASN A 68 -10.08 2.08 -1.41
N VAL A 69 -9.44 2.86 -0.53
CA VAL A 69 -10.15 3.70 0.44
C VAL A 69 -10.88 4.82 -0.30
N PRO A 70 -12.19 5.00 -0.06
CA PRO A 70 -12.94 6.09 -0.69
C PRO A 70 -12.34 7.46 -0.37
N GLU A 71 -12.35 8.37 -1.34
CA GLU A 71 -11.81 9.72 -1.17
C GLU A 71 -12.45 10.47 0.01
N GLY A 72 -13.76 10.26 0.23
CA GLY A 72 -14.48 10.84 1.37
C GLY A 72 -13.91 10.44 2.72
N THR A 73 -13.31 9.25 2.84
CA THR A 73 -12.66 8.80 4.07
C THR A 73 -11.41 9.63 4.33
N TYR A 74 -10.57 9.87 3.33
CA TYR A 74 -9.40 10.75 3.46
C TYR A 74 -9.81 12.17 3.86
N VAL A 75 -10.78 12.73 3.15
CA VAL A 75 -11.28 14.09 3.42
C VAL A 75 -11.83 14.19 4.84
N GLY A 76 -12.62 13.21 5.29
CA GLY A 76 -13.18 13.17 6.64
C GLY A 76 -12.10 13.12 7.72
N HIS A 77 -11.14 12.23 7.59
CA HIS A 77 -10.03 12.08 8.56
C HIS A 77 -9.12 13.32 8.57
N GLU A 78 -8.78 13.84 7.41
CA GLU A 78 -7.96 15.04 7.29
C GLU A 78 -8.66 16.26 7.89
N GLY A 79 -9.98 16.36 7.72
CA GLY A 79 -10.79 17.40 8.35
C GLY A 79 -10.79 17.31 9.87
N LEU A 80 -10.91 16.09 10.42
CA LEU A 80 -10.95 15.88 11.87
C LEU A 80 -9.59 16.01 12.55
N PHE A 81 -8.53 15.48 11.94
CA PHE A 81 -7.23 15.30 12.61
C PHE A 81 -6.11 16.15 12.03
N ARG A 82 -6.29 16.73 10.86
CA ARG A 82 -5.26 17.49 10.13
C ARG A 82 -5.68 18.92 9.80
N ASN A 83 -6.78 19.36 10.35
CA ASN A 83 -7.33 20.69 10.07
C ASN A 83 -7.52 20.95 8.55
N GLY A 84 -7.90 19.90 7.82
CA GLY A 84 -8.06 19.93 6.38
C GLY A 84 -6.78 19.75 5.56
N GLY A 85 -5.63 19.59 6.22
CA GLY A 85 -4.34 19.36 5.56
C GLY A 85 -4.17 17.91 5.08
N VAL A 86 -3.30 17.71 4.10
CA VAL A 86 -2.99 16.39 3.51
C VAL A 86 -2.33 15.47 4.53
N SER A 87 -2.84 14.25 4.69
CA SER A 87 -2.24 13.23 5.55
C SER A 87 -1.03 12.58 4.88
N GLY A 88 -0.09 12.09 5.70
CA GLY A 88 1.05 11.31 5.21
C GLY A 88 0.62 10.02 4.50
N THR A 89 -0.48 9.42 4.92
CA THR A 89 -1.05 8.24 4.27
C THR A 89 -1.53 8.54 2.86
N ARG A 90 -2.17 9.69 2.63
CA ARG A 90 -2.54 10.16 1.29
C ARG A 90 -1.28 10.35 0.43
N VAL A 91 -0.20 10.87 1.00
CA VAL A 91 1.08 11.03 0.30
C VAL A 91 1.66 9.67 -0.12
N ILE A 92 1.58 8.65 0.74
CA ILE A 92 1.98 7.28 0.37
C ILE A 92 1.10 6.75 -0.77
N ARG A 93 -0.21 6.93 -0.70
CA ARG A 93 -1.13 6.50 -1.77
C ARG A 93 -0.73 7.09 -3.12
N ASP A 94 -0.50 8.39 -3.15
CA ASP A 94 -0.13 9.08 -4.39
C ASP A 94 1.24 8.61 -4.89
N TYR A 95 2.17 8.35 -3.97
CA TYR A 95 3.47 7.77 -4.31
C TYR A 95 3.33 6.36 -4.89
N LEU A 96 2.44 5.52 -4.36
CA LEU A 96 2.21 4.18 -4.91
C LEU A 96 1.68 4.23 -6.35
N TYR A 97 0.79 5.16 -6.66
CA TYR A 97 0.35 5.37 -8.05
C TYR A 97 1.51 5.82 -8.95
N GLN A 98 2.37 6.70 -8.47
CA GLN A 98 3.57 7.11 -9.17
C GLN A 98 4.52 5.92 -9.38
N LEU A 99 4.81 5.16 -8.33
CA LEU A 99 5.69 3.99 -8.38
C LEU A 99 5.23 2.95 -9.40
N THR A 100 3.93 2.64 -9.40
CA THR A 100 3.35 1.65 -10.33
C THR A 100 3.36 2.13 -11.79
N SER A 101 3.38 3.42 -12.03
CA SER A 101 3.50 3.99 -13.38
C SER A 101 4.95 4.15 -13.86
N GLU A 102 5.90 4.41 -12.94
CA GLU A 102 7.32 4.61 -13.27
C GLU A 102 8.13 3.32 -13.34
N LYS A 103 7.77 2.32 -12.53
CA LYS A 103 8.40 1.01 -12.53
C LYS A 103 7.58 0.03 -13.37
N ASN A 104 8.17 -1.09 -13.69
CA ASN A 104 7.55 -2.09 -14.55
C ASN A 104 6.58 -2.99 -13.74
N TYR A 105 5.51 -2.37 -13.22
CA TYR A 105 4.44 -3.10 -12.55
C TYR A 105 3.34 -3.49 -13.53
N THR A 106 2.90 -4.73 -13.44
CA THR A 106 1.72 -5.21 -14.16
C THR A 106 0.51 -5.16 -13.23
N TYR A 107 -0.52 -4.46 -13.65
CA TYR A 107 -1.80 -4.43 -12.96
C TYR A 107 -2.56 -5.73 -13.21
N LEU A 108 -2.92 -6.46 -12.15
CA LEU A 108 -3.64 -7.73 -12.25
C LEU A 108 -5.16 -7.57 -12.19
N GLY A 109 -5.64 -6.45 -11.69
CA GLY A 109 -7.07 -6.16 -11.61
C GLY A 109 -7.53 -5.72 -10.22
N ASP A 110 -8.81 -5.42 -10.13
CA ASP A 110 -9.51 -5.13 -8.89
C ASP A 110 -10.32 -6.34 -8.45
N PHE A 111 -10.22 -6.67 -7.17
CA PHE A 111 -11.00 -7.72 -6.52
C PHE A 111 -12.03 -7.04 -5.64
N VAL A 112 -13.32 -7.20 -5.99
CA VAL A 112 -14.42 -6.45 -5.40
C VAL A 112 -15.29 -7.36 -4.55
N GLU A 113 -15.62 -6.91 -3.33
CA GLU A 113 -16.61 -7.52 -2.47
C GLU A 113 -17.48 -6.42 -1.85
N GLY A 114 -18.76 -6.40 -2.21
CA GLY A 114 -19.67 -5.34 -1.77
C GLY A 114 -19.23 -3.97 -2.29
N THR A 115 -18.97 -3.03 -1.37
CA THR A 115 -18.45 -1.69 -1.67
C THR A 115 -16.93 -1.59 -1.56
N ASP A 116 -16.27 -2.66 -1.11
CA ASP A 116 -14.82 -2.71 -0.93
C ASP A 116 -14.13 -3.24 -2.17
N SER A 117 -12.96 -2.71 -2.49
CA SER A 117 -12.14 -3.22 -3.57
C SER A 117 -10.65 -3.17 -3.22
N ILE A 118 -9.92 -4.12 -3.79
CA ILE A 118 -8.47 -4.24 -3.64
C ILE A 118 -7.86 -4.30 -5.03
N SER A 119 -6.91 -3.44 -5.30
CA SER A 119 -6.12 -3.45 -6.54
C SER A 119 -4.78 -4.14 -6.30
N VAL A 120 -4.31 -4.92 -7.26
CA VAL A 120 -3.06 -5.68 -7.15
C VAL A 120 -2.15 -5.38 -8.34
N TRP A 121 -0.90 -5.06 -8.04
CA TRP A 121 0.18 -4.90 -9.03
C TRP A 121 1.34 -5.84 -8.71
N ILE A 122 1.96 -6.38 -9.75
CA ILE A 122 3.15 -7.24 -9.64
C ILE A 122 4.30 -6.58 -10.39
N LEU A 123 5.46 -6.47 -9.74
CA LEU A 123 6.69 -5.99 -10.36
C LEU A 123 7.24 -7.06 -11.31
N GLU A 124 7.36 -6.71 -12.57
CA GLU A 124 7.98 -7.58 -13.57
C GLU A 124 9.48 -7.69 -13.32
N LYS A 125 9.96 -8.92 -13.33
CA LYS A 125 11.38 -9.24 -13.13
C LYS A 125 12.17 -9.20 -14.42
#